data_bdfdac2647f7a23e7c9b85b05466be58
#
_entry.id   bdfdac2647f7a23e7c9b85b05466be58
#
_cell.length_a   1.000
_cell.length_b   1.000
_cell.length_c   1.000
_cell.angle_alpha   90.00
_cell.angle_beta   90.00
_cell.angle_gamma   90.00
#
_symmetry.space_group_name_H-M   'P 1'
#
loop_
_entity.id
_entity.type
_entity.pdbx_description
1 polymer ?
#
loop_
_entity_poly.entity_id
_entity_poly.type
_entity_poly.pdbx_seq_one_letter_code
_entity_poly.pdbx_strand_id
1 'polypeptide(L)'
;MQDPEKYFDQFRKDIIGADRYIETPYGDKKLIYADWIASGRLYKPIEKRITEEIGPMVGNTHSESSATGKAMTDAYHMAQKIVKRHVNADENDILIFTGTGMTSAIAKLQRILGLKVPEQSINFCVFPHGEYNACRDIPNENRPVVFLTHAEHHSNHTSWFETLAEVVVLEPNSELRVDPEILREKIVKYRNRPLLIGSFTACSNVTGYEPPYYELAKKMHENNGYCFIDFAASAPYVDINMHTSDKTEQLDAIFFSPHKFLGGPGSAGVLIFNKQLYKNETPDTPGGGTVKWTNRWGGYSYISDIEVKEDGGTPGFLQGIKAALAITLKEKMNTQRIHRREKYLTELAFRELTKVRGLHILAENITDRLGVFSFYLDKIHHNLATKLLNDRFGIQVRGGCSCAGTYGHFLLKVD
;
A
#
# COMPACT_ATOMS: atom_id res chain seq x y z
N MET A 1 7.40 -5.82 33.70
CA MET A 1 6.82 -5.77 32.33
C MET A 1 6.51 -7.17 31.91
N GLN A 2 5.32 -7.42 31.32
CA GLN A 2 4.98 -8.74 30.82
C GLN A 2 5.89 -9.11 29.64
N ASP A 3 6.40 -10.35 29.63
CA ASP A 3 7.24 -10.88 28.53
C ASP A 3 6.52 -10.64 27.20
N PRO A 4 7.16 -9.97 26.21
CA PRO A 4 6.55 -9.72 24.90
C PRO A 4 6.08 -10.99 24.20
N GLU A 5 6.79 -12.11 24.33
CA GLU A 5 6.39 -13.43 23.80
C GLU A 5 5.04 -13.83 24.37
N LYS A 6 4.94 -13.86 25.67
CA LYS A 6 3.73 -14.27 26.40
C LYS A 6 2.53 -13.36 26.09
N TYR A 7 2.76 -12.07 25.79
CA TYR A 7 1.71 -11.17 25.38
C TYR A 7 1.10 -11.56 24.03
N PHE A 8 1.95 -11.90 23.05
CA PHE A 8 1.47 -12.23 21.70
C PHE A 8 0.92 -13.65 21.55
N ASP A 9 1.16 -14.55 22.49
CA ASP A 9 0.63 -15.92 22.46
C ASP A 9 -0.89 -15.97 22.36
N GLN A 10 -1.59 -15.03 22.99
CA GLN A 10 -3.05 -14.93 22.89
C GLN A 10 -3.55 -14.69 21.45
N PHE A 11 -2.72 -14.08 20.59
CA PHE A 11 -3.04 -13.87 19.19
C PHE A 11 -2.56 -15.01 18.30
N ARG A 12 -1.39 -15.59 18.57
CA ARG A 12 -0.79 -16.67 17.78
C ARG A 12 -1.68 -17.91 17.68
N LYS A 13 -2.31 -18.32 18.77
CA LYS A 13 -3.18 -19.51 18.83
C LYS A 13 -4.37 -19.44 17.88
N ASP A 14 -4.80 -18.24 17.48
CA ASP A 14 -5.93 -18.02 16.62
C ASP A 14 -5.54 -17.77 15.14
N ILE A 15 -4.25 -17.80 14.81
CA ILE A 15 -3.76 -17.75 13.43
C ILE A 15 -4.13 -19.06 12.74
N ILE A 16 -4.89 -18.99 11.65
CA ILE A 16 -5.27 -20.19 10.91
C ILE A 16 -4.04 -20.78 10.22
N GLY A 17 -3.76 -22.04 10.56
CA GLY A 17 -2.61 -22.78 10.04
C GLY A 17 -1.31 -22.59 10.84
N ALA A 18 -1.34 -21.97 12.04
CA ALA A 18 -0.14 -21.82 12.89
C ALA A 18 0.46 -23.17 13.30
N ASP A 19 -0.38 -24.20 13.48
CA ASP A 19 0.05 -25.55 13.85
C ASP A 19 0.00 -26.54 12.68
N ARG A 20 -0.07 -26.04 11.45
CA ARG A 20 -0.12 -26.88 10.26
C ARG A 20 1.26 -27.52 10.00
N TYR A 21 1.25 -28.80 9.58
CA TYR A 21 2.39 -29.48 9.01
C TYR A 21 2.22 -29.58 7.50
N ILE A 22 3.34 -29.60 6.78
CA ILE A 22 3.43 -29.80 5.35
C ILE A 22 4.28 -31.04 5.06
N GLU A 23 3.83 -31.84 4.11
CA GLU A 23 4.60 -32.98 3.61
C GLU A 23 5.76 -32.48 2.74
N THR A 24 6.94 -33.00 2.98
CA THR A 24 8.16 -32.66 2.23
C THR A 24 8.95 -33.92 1.88
N PRO A 25 9.91 -33.89 0.94
CA PRO A 25 10.81 -35.04 0.66
C PRO A 25 11.62 -35.51 1.87
N TYR A 26 11.68 -34.72 2.94
CA TYR A 26 12.39 -35.01 4.19
C TYR A 26 11.43 -35.30 5.36
N GLY A 27 10.21 -35.75 5.04
CA GLY A 27 9.13 -35.97 6.01
C GLY A 27 8.36 -34.70 6.39
N ASP A 28 7.40 -34.85 7.27
CA ASP A 28 6.52 -33.76 7.72
C ASP A 28 7.31 -32.67 8.45
N LYS A 29 7.09 -31.42 8.07
CA LYS A 29 7.67 -30.24 8.71
C LYS A 29 6.58 -29.31 9.21
N LYS A 30 6.75 -28.75 10.42
CA LYS A 30 5.87 -27.69 10.89
C LYS A 30 5.99 -26.49 9.96
N LEU A 31 4.84 -25.93 9.49
CA LEU A 31 4.83 -24.75 8.65
C LEU A 31 5.21 -23.52 9.47
N ILE A 32 6.32 -22.89 9.11
CA ILE A 32 6.80 -21.63 9.67
C ILE A 32 6.64 -20.55 8.60
N TYR A 33 5.59 -19.75 8.68
CA TYR A 33 5.33 -18.71 7.69
C TYR A 33 6.16 -17.47 8.02
N ALA A 34 7.14 -17.16 7.18
CA ALA A 34 8.09 -16.05 7.34
C ALA A 34 7.97 -14.99 6.23
N ASP A 35 6.98 -15.08 5.33
CA ASP A 35 6.77 -14.12 4.24
C ASP A 35 5.62 -13.13 4.54
N TRP A 36 5.58 -12.62 5.77
CA TRP A 36 4.54 -11.69 6.23
C TRP A 36 4.48 -10.38 5.44
N ILE A 37 5.61 -9.97 4.86
CA ILE A 37 5.68 -8.76 4.03
C ILE A 37 4.88 -8.89 2.72
N ALA A 38 4.63 -10.12 2.26
CA ALA A 38 3.85 -10.40 1.08
C ALA A 38 2.35 -10.46 1.36
N SER A 39 1.97 -11.16 2.43
CA SER A 39 0.57 -11.31 2.84
C SER A 39 0.48 -11.67 4.31
N GLY A 40 -0.53 -11.15 5.00
CA GLY A 40 -0.91 -11.64 6.31
C GLY A 40 -1.47 -13.06 6.27
N ARG A 41 -1.88 -13.56 7.42
CA ARG A 41 -2.56 -14.87 7.58
C ARG A 41 -4.00 -14.64 7.99
N LEU A 42 -4.87 -15.60 7.68
CA LEU A 42 -6.25 -15.60 8.19
C LEU A 42 -6.26 -15.74 9.71
N TYR A 43 -7.24 -15.11 10.35
CA TYR A 43 -7.38 -15.07 11.80
C TYR A 43 -8.77 -15.54 12.21
N LYS A 44 -8.81 -16.63 12.98
CA LYS A 44 -10.04 -17.37 13.31
C LYS A 44 -11.19 -16.49 13.86
N PRO A 45 -10.98 -15.56 14.80
CA PRO A 45 -12.06 -14.69 15.28
C PRO A 45 -12.63 -13.77 14.20
N ILE A 46 -11.81 -13.28 13.25
CA ILE A 46 -12.29 -12.44 12.14
C ILE A 46 -13.12 -13.28 11.17
N GLU A 47 -12.63 -14.46 10.77
CA GLU A 47 -13.37 -15.34 9.86
C GLU A 47 -14.73 -15.76 10.48
N LYS A 48 -14.70 -16.13 11.76
CA LYS A 48 -15.92 -16.48 12.51
C LYS A 48 -16.91 -15.32 12.53
N ARG A 49 -16.44 -14.10 12.80
CA ARG A 49 -17.31 -12.92 12.84
C ARG A 49 -17.95 -12.63 11.48
N ILE A 50 -17.17 -12.77 10.40
CA ILE A 50 -17.69 -12.58 9.04
C ILE A 50 -18.74 -13.63 8.70
N THR A 51 -18.53 -14.91 9.04
CA THR A 51 -19.42 -15.99 8.65
C THR A 51 -20.65 -16.13 9.56
N GLU A 52 -20.49 -15.96 10.88
CA GLU A 52 -21.53 -16.25 11.86
C GLU A 52 -22.31 -15.02 12.35
N GLU A 53 -21.68 -13.82 12.39
CA GLU A 53 -22.32 -12.61 12.89
C GLU A 53 -22.79 -11.70 11.74
N ILE A 54 -21.90 -11.44 10.75
CA ILE A 54 -22.19 -10.56 9.62
C ILE A 54 -22.93 -11.31 8.51
N GLY A 55 -22.51 -12.54 8.22
CA GLY A 55 -23.03 -13.38 7.13
C GLY A 55 -24.55 -13.52 7.09
N PRO A 56 -25.25 -13.79 8.21
CA PRO A 56 -26.71 -13.88 8.23
C PRO A 56 -27.44 -12.60 7.82
N MET A 57 -26.77 -11.43 7.91
CA MET A 57 -27.31 -10.13 7.57
C MET A 57 -26.85 -9.60 6.23
N VAL A 58 -26.11 -10.41 5.44
CA VAL A 58 -25.62 -9.98 4.12
C VAL A 58 -26.78 -9.67 3.18
N GLY A 59 -26.79 -8.46 2.68
CA GLY A 59 -27.72 -7.93 1.69
C GLY A 59 -27.04 -6.80 0.93
N ASN A 60 -27.64 -6.33 -0.16
CA ASN A 60 -27.06 -5.23 -0.92
C ASN A 60 -27.06 -3.94 -0.09
N THR A 61 -25.96 -3.20 -0.14
CA THR A 61 -25.86 -1.83 0.39
C THR A 61 -26.75 -0.87 -0.43
N HIS A 62 -26.84 0.39 -0.04
CA HIS A 62 -27.70 1.42 -0.67
C HIS A 62 -29.21 1.18 -0.54
N SER A 63 -29.63 0.32 0.38
CA SER A 63 -31.05 0.09 0.69
C SER A 63 -31.26 0.18 2.19
N GLU A 64 -31.84 1.30 2.64
CA GLU A 64 -32.15 1.50 4.07
C GLU A 64 -33.53 0.95 4.46
N SER A 65 -34.33 0.51 3.49
CA SER A 65 -35.69 0.02 3.70
C SER A 65 -35.79 -1.44 4.13
N SER A 66 -34.71 -2.22 3.99
CA SER A 66 -34.64 -3.60 4.45
C SER A 66 -33.64 -3.77 5.60
N ALA A 67 -33.91 -4.71 6.51
CA ALA A 67 -33.04 -4.96 7.65
C ALA A 67 -31.61 -5.36 7.22
N THR A 68 -31.48 -6.19 6.20
CA THR A 68 -30.17 -6.64 5.67
C THR A 68 -29.42 -5.51 4.96
N GLY A 69 -30.11 -4.74 4.11
CA GLY A 69 -29.52 -3.59 3.41
C GLY A 69 -29.02 -2.53 4.38
N LYS A 70 -29.86 -2.17 5.38
CA LYS A 70 -29.47 -1.22 6.41
C LYS A 70 -28.28 -1.70 7.23
N ALA A 71 -28.29 -2.96 7.68
CA ALA A 71 -27.19 -3.53 8.46
C ALA A 71 -25.86 -3.50 7.70
N MET A 72 -25.85 -3.83 6.41
CA MET A 72 -24.63 -3.82 5.59
C MET A 72 -24.18 -2.39 5.28
N THR A 73 -25.08 -1.45 5.03
CA THR A 73 -24.77 -0.04 4.84
C THR A 73 -24.11 0.54 6.10
N ASP A 74 -24.73 0.32 7.27
CA ASP A 74 -24.20 0.79 8.55
C ASP A 74 -22.81 0.17 8.86
N ALA A 75 -22.66 -1.14 8.60
CA ALA A 75 -21.39 -1.84 8.81
C ALA A 75 -20.29 -1.32 7.86
N TYR A 76 -20.63 -1.03 6.62
CA TYR A 76 -19.67 -0.46 5.64
C TYR A 76 -19.23 0.95 6.03
N HIS A 77 -20.17 1.83 6.40
CA HIS A 77 -19.84 3.16 6.90
C HIS A 77 -19.02 3.12 8.20
N MET A 78 -19.30 2.16 9.08
CA MET A 78 -18.48 1.94 10.28
C MET A 78 -17.06 1.51 9.91
N ALA A 79 -16.90 0.65 8.90
CA ALA A 79 -15.60 0.25 8.41
C ALA A 79 -14.80 1.45 7.87
N GLN A 80 -15.42 2.33 7.09
CA GLN A 80 -14.79 3.57 6.63
C GLN A 80 -14.34 4.45 7.80
N LYS A 81 -15.17 4.65 8.80
CA LYS A 81 -14.84 5.43 10.01
C LYS A 81 -13.66 4.84 10.79
N ILE A 82 -13.61 3.51 10.94
CA ILE A 82 -12.50 2.82 11.62
C ILE A 82 -11.20 3.08 10.86
N VAL A 83 -11.21 2.93 9.53
CA VAL A 83 -10.01 3.15 8.71
C VAL A 83 -9.55 4.60 8.77
N LYS A 84 -10.45 5.58 8.59
CA LYS A 84 -10.12 7.01 8.69
C LYS A 84 -9.51 7.36 10.05
N ARG A 85 -10.14 6.92 11.13
CA ARG A 85 -9.60 7.15 12.49
C ARG A 85 -8.21 6.53 12.67
N HIS A 86 -7.99 5.33 12.13
CA HIS A 86 -6.72 4.61 12.26
C HIS A 86 -5.52 5.36 11.67
N VAL A 87 -5.75 6.17 10.65
CA VAL A 87 -4.70 6.94 9.95
C VAL A 87 -4.73 8.44 10.30
N ASN A 88 -5.55 8.83 11.29
CA ASN A 88 -5.77 10.23 11.65
C ASN A 88 -6.23 11.10 10.46
N ALA A 89 -7.14 10.56 9.63
CA ALA A 89 -7.79 11.30 8.55
C ALA A 89 -8.88 12.23 9.10
N ASP A 90 -9.09 13.37 8.47
CA ASP A 90 -10.11 14.36 8.82
C ASP A 90 -11.30 14.39 7.83
N GLU A 91 -12.17 15.40 7.91
CA GLU A 91 -13.35 15.58 7.06
C GLU A 91 -13.00 16.00 5.62
N ASN A 92 -11.75 16.37 5.36
CA ASN A 92 -11.27 16.72 4.03
C ASN A 92 -10.67 15.51 3.31
N ASP A 93 -10.53 14.38 3.99
CA ASP A 93 -9.95 13.17 3.43
C ASP A 93 -11.05 12.25 2.92
N ILE A 94 -10.92 11.84 1.68
CA ILE A 94 -11.80 10.92 0.99
C ILE A 94 -11.21 9.52 1.08
N LEU A 95 -12.01 8.56 1.57
CA LEU A 95 -11.63 7.16 1.64
C LEU A 95 -12.34 6.34 0.57
N ILE A 96 -11.59 5.59 -0.20
CA ILE A 96 -12.14 4.65 -1.19
C ILE A 96 -11.55 3.26 -0.94
N PHE A 97 -12.43 2.27 -0.79
CA PHE A 97 -12.05 0.87 -0.90
C PHE A 97 -12.01 0.47 -2.37
N THR A 98 -10.88 -0.09 -2.84
CA THR A 98 -10.73 -0.42 -4.24
C THR A 98 -9.84 -1.64 -4.49
N GLY A 99 -10.28 -2.53 -5.37
CA GLY A 99 -9.54 -3.74 -5.73
C GLY A 99 -9.10 -4.56 -4.53
N THR A 100 -7.91 -5.13 -4.59
CA THR A 100 -7.39 -6.07 -3.57
C THR A 100 -6.18 -5.55 -2.80
N GLY A 101 -5.68 -4.36 -3.12
CA GLY A 101 -4.49 -3.80 -2.46
C GLY A 101 -4.04 -2.47 -3.05
N MET A 102 -2.86 -2.03 -2.64
CA MET A 102 -2.24 -0.76 -2.99
C MET A 102 -2.15 -0.53 -4.51
N THR A 103 -1.83 -1.55 -5.30
CA THR A 103 -1.73 -1.43 -6.77
C THR A 103 -3.02 -0.89 -7.40
N SER A 104 -4.18 -1.36 -6.93
CA SER A 104 -5.47 -0.84 -7.39
C SER A 104 -5.74 0.57 -6.86
N ALA A 105 -5.31 0.85 -5.64
CA ALA A 105 -5.49 2.15 -4.99
C ALA A 105 -4.72 3.26 -5.74
N ILE A 106 -3.44 3.05 -6.02
CA ILE A 106 -2.65 4.03 -6.78
C ILE A 106 -3.13 4.18 -8.21
N ALA A 107 -3.51 3.08 -8.87
CA ALA A 107 -4.06 3.13 -10.24
C ALA A 107 -5.38 3.94 -10.29
N LYS A 108 -6.24 3.82 -9.27
CA LYS A 108 -7.45 4.63 -9.15
C LYS A 108 -7.11 6.12 -8.93
N LEU A 109 -6.16 6.42 -8.06
CA LEU A 109 -5.72 7.81 -7.84
C LEU A 109 -5.14 8.43 -9.12
N GLN A 110 -4.29 7.71 -9.85
CA GLN A 110 -3.73 8.17 -11.14
C GLN A 110 -4.83 8.51 -12.16
N ARG A 111 -5.93 7.72 -12.22
CA ARG A 111 -7.08 8.01 -13.09
C ARG A 111 -7.90 9.19 -12.59
N ILE A 112 -8.15 9.29 -11.28
CA ILE A 112 -8.84 10.44 -10.66
C ILE A 112 -8.08 11.74 -10.96
N LEU A 113 -6.75 11.71 -10.93
CA LEU A 113 -5.91 12.87 -11.26
C LEU A 113 -5.82 13.14 -12.78
N GLY A 114 -6.41 12.30 -13.63
CA GLY A 114 -6.35 12.41 -15.08
C GLY A 114 -4.97 12.11 -15.67
N LEU A 115 -4.09 11.43 -14.92
CA LEU A 115 -2.71 11.15 -15.35
C LEU A 115 -2.58 9.82 -16.10
N LYS A 116 -3.49 8.87 -15.87
CA LYS A 116 -3.47 7.57 -16.54
C LYS A 116 -4.38 7.57 -17.75
N VAL A 117 -3.79 7.50 -18.93
CA VAL A 117 -4.51 7.32 -20.20
C VAL A 117 -4.34 5.87 -20.65
N PRO A 118 -5.42 5.12 -20.92
CA PRO A 118 -5.32 3.78 -21.48
C PRO A 118 -4.59 3.82 -22.83
N GLU A 119 -3.68 2.88 -23.06
CA GLU A 119 -2.85 2.83 -24.28
C GLU A 119 -3.68 2.96 -25.57
N GLN A 120 -4.77 2.23 -25.65
CA GLN A 120 -5.64 2.26 -26.85
C GLN A 120 -6.31 3.62 -27.07
N SER A 121 -6.50 4.43 -26.02
CA SER A 121 -7.08 5.78 -26.15
C SER A 121 -6.18 6.71 -26.94
N ILE A 122 -4.87 6.48 -26.96
CA ILE A 122 -3.91 7.27 -27.73
C ILE A 122 -4.28 7.26 -29.23
N ASN A 123 -4.80 6.14 -29.73
CA ASN A 123 -5.21 6.01 -31.13
C ASN A 123 -6.42 6.88 -31.50
N PHE A 124 -7.21 7.30 -30.51
CA PHE A 124 -8.40 8.13 -30.69
C PHE A 124 -8.18 9.61 -30.34
N CYS A 125 -7.01 9.95 -29.75
CA CYS A 125 -6.66 11.33 -29.37
C CYS A 125 -5.99 12.10 -30.54
N VAL A 126 -6.29 11.76 -31.79
CA VAL A 126 -5.71 12.38 -32.99
C VAL A 126 -6.57 13.56 -33.42
N PHE A 127 -6.01 14.76 -33.55
CA PHE A 127 -6.70 15.89 -34.17
C PHE A 127 -6.90 15.69 -35.69
N PRO A 128 -7.93 16.33 -36.31
CA PRO A 128 -8.35 16.06 -37.70
C PRO A 128 -7.26 16.22 -38.78
N HIS A 129 -6.10 16.79 -38.46
CA HIS A 129 -5.01 16.99 -39.42
C HIS A 129 -3.77 16.12 -39.17
N GLY A 130 -3.82 15.14 -38.27
CA GLY A 130 -2.83 14.05 -38.15
C GLY A 130 -1.44 14.40 -37.62
N GLU A 131 -1.15 15.66 -37.31
CA GLU A 131 0.18 16.12 -36.93
C GLU A 131 0.42 16.18 -35.42
N TYR A 132 -0.62 16.13 -34.58
CA TYR A 132 -0.51 16.27 -33.12
C TYR A 132 -1.42 15.30 -32.40
N ASN A 133 -0.88 14.53 -31.45
CA ASN A 133 -1.63 13.65 -30.56
C ASN A 133 -1.62 14.25 -29.15
N ALA A 134 -2.75 14.81 -28.70
CA ALA A 134 -2.87 15.50 -27.42
C ALA A 134 -2.52 14.64 -26.20
N CYS A 135 -2.55 13.32 -26.34
CA CYS A 135 -2.22 12.39 -25.23
C CYS A 135 -0.74 11.93 -25.28
N ARG A 136 -0.07 12.08 -26.42
CA ARG A 136 1.31 11.62 -26.61
C ARG A 136 2.31 12.77 -26.69
N ASP A 137 1.92 13.82 -27.40
CA ASP A 137 2.82 14.91 -27.77
C ASP A 137 2.70 16.11 -26.80
N ILE A 138 2.53 15.84 -25.50
CA ILE A 138 2.46 16.87 -24.46
C ILE A 138 3.85 17.53 -24.34
N PRO A 139 3.94 18.85 -24.54
CA PRO A 139 5.19 19.56 -24.31
C PRO A 139 5.72 19.33 -22.88
N ASN A 140 7.05 19.21 -22.75
CA ASN A 140 7.64 18.88 -21.45
C ASN A 140 7.25 19.87 -20.36
N GLU A 141 7.14 21.15 -20.65
CA GLU A 141 6.73 22.21 -19.72
C GLU A 141 5.30 22.03 -19.21
N ASN A 142 4.44 21.33 -19.94
CA ASN A 142 3.04 21.05 -19.58
C ASN A 142 2.85 19.69 -18.91
N ARG A 143 3.89 18.87 -18.81
CA ARG A 143 3.79 17.56 -18.15
C ARG A 143 3.89 17.71 -16.64
N PRO A 144 3.02 17.06 -15.85
CA PRO A 144 3.25 16.85 -14.44
C PRO A 144 4.58 16.15 -14.17
N VAL A 145 5.14 16.35 -12.99
CA VAL A 145 6.36 15.63 -12.57
C VAL A 145 6.09 14.82 -11.32
N VAL A 146 6.55 13.58 -11.33
CA VAL A 146 6.45 12.67 -10.18
C VAL A 146 7.84 12.29 -9.70
N PHE A 147 8.11 12.58 -8.43
CA PHE A 147 9.34 12.17 -7.75
C PHE A 147 9.11 10.86 -7.02
N LEU A 148 9.99 9.91 -7.21
CA LEU A 148 10.00 8.59 -6.57
C LEU A 148 11.32 8.38 -5.85
N THR A 149 11.33 7.53 -4.82
CA THR A 149 12.61 7.07 -4.26
C THR A 149 13.15 5.87 -5.05
N HIS A 150 14.42 5.57 -4.88
CA HIS A 150 15.05 4.36 -5.43
C HIS A 150 14.52 3.06 -4.80
N ALA A 151 13.84 3.14 -3.63
CA ALA A 151 13.41 2.01 -2.82
C ALA A 151 11.95 1.58 -3.06
N GLU A 152 11.32 2.10 -4.13
CA GLU A 152 9.90 1.85 -4.41
C GLU A 152 9.61 0.40 -4.83
N HIS A 153 8.45 -0.10 -4.39
CA HIS A 153 7.85 -1.28 -4.98
C HIS A 153 7.40 -1.01 -6.42
N HIS A 154 7.42 -2.01 -7.31
CA HIS A 154 7.00 -1.84 -8.72
C HIS A 154 5.63 -1.15 -8.86
N SER A 155 4.68 -1.42 -7.96
CA SER A 155 3.35 -0.79 -8.01
C SER A 155 3.39 0.73 -7.84
N ASN A 156 4.36 1.26 -7.07
CA ASN A 156 4.58 2.70 -6.92
C ASN A 156 5.72 3.23 -7.82
N HIS A 157 6.35 2.37 -8.58
CA HIS A 157 7.43 2.74 -9.51
C HIS A 157 6.94 2.68 -10.95
N THR A 158 6.73 1.46 -11.49
CA THR A 158 6.39 1.29 -12.91
C THR A 158 5.04 1.89 -13.29
N SER A 159 4.09 1.97 -12.34
CA SER A 159 2.77 2.54 -12.64
C SER A 159 2.85 4.03 -13.01
N TRP A 160 3.80 4.78 -12.47
CA TRP A 160 3.99 6.18 -12.80
C TRP A 160 4.64 6.40 -14.16
N PHE A 161 5.53 5.49 -14.61
CA PHE A 161 6.09 5.54 -15.97
C PHE A 161 5.03 5.34 -17.04
N GLU A 162 3.91 4.70 -16.69
CA GLU A 162 2.76 4.49 -17.58
C GLU A 162 1.71 5.59 -17.43
N THR A 163 2.11 6.81 -17.04
CA THR A 163 1.25 8.00 -16.93
C THR A 163 1.75 9.11 -17.86
N LEU A 164 0.99 10.22 -17.92
CA LEU A 164 1.40 11.42 -18.64
C LEU A 164 2.55 12.19 -17.97
N ALA A 165 2.88 11.85 -16.73
CA ALA A 165 3.90 12.57 -15.97
C ALA A 165 5.32 12.23 -16.42
N GLU A 166 6.24 13.17 -16.21
CA GLU A 166 7.67 12.89 -16.21
C GLU A 166 8.06 12.32 -14.85
N VAL A 167 8.78 11.20 -14.84
CA VAL A 167 9.17 10.51 -13.61
C VAL A 167 10.64 10.79 -13.29
N VAL A 168 10.90 11.23 -12.06
CA VAL A 168 12.23 11.49 -11.53
C VAL A 168 12.49 10.58 -10.36
N VAL A 169 13.38 9.61 -10.51
CA VAL A 169 13.80 8.72 -9.42
C VAL A 169 14.94 9.40 -8.66
N LEU A 170 14.78 9.49 -7.33
CA LEU A 170 15.81 10.01 -6.43
C LEU A 170 16.84 8.91 -6.19
N GLU A 171 18.09 9.20 -6.51
CA GLU A 171 19.18 8.30 -6.20
C GLU A 171 19.46 8.27 -4.69
N PRO A 172 19.94 7.14 -4.16
CA PRO A 172 20.36 7.07 -2.76
C PRO A 172 21.65 7.86 -2.53
N ASN A 173 21.87 8.23 -1.28
CA ASN A 173 23.20 8.66 -0.86
C ASN A 173 24.18 7.46 -0.74
N SER A 174 25.42 7.72 -0.34
CA SER A 174 26.46 6.68 -0.20
C SER A 174 26.12 5.58 0.81
N GLU A 175 25.15 5.82 1.69
CA GLU A 175 24.66 4.86 2.69
C GLU A 175 23.39 4.10 2.24
N LEU A 176 23.01 4.23 0.98
CA LEU A 176 21.76 3.68 0.41
C LEU A 176 20.47 4.26 1.05
N ARG A 177 20.55 5.48 1.58
CA ARG A 177 19.40 6.17 2.18
C ARG A 177 18.87 7.26 1.25
N VAL A 178 17.58 7.57 1.41
CA VAL A 178 16.95 8.73 0.76
C VAL A 178 17.36 9.99 1.50
N ASP A 179 17.83 10.98 0.78
CA ASP A 179 18.20 12.29 1.30
C ASP A 179 17.17 13.34 0.83
N PRO A 180 16.43 13.98 1.75
CA PRO A 180 15.46 15.04 1.43
C PRO A 180 16.07 16.24 0.70
N GLU A 181 17.35 16.52 0.88
CA GLU A 181 18.01 17.62 0.18
C GLU A 181 18.21 17.32 -1.33
N ILE A 182 18.43 16.05 -1.70
CA ILE A 182 18.44 15.63 -3.12
C ILE A 182 17.08 15.91 -3.75
N LEU A 183 15.97 15.63 -3.04
CA LEU A 183 14.63 15.97 -3.52
C LEU A 183 14.49 17.48 -3.73
N ARG A 184 14.90 18.30 -2.76
CA ARG A 184 14.83 19.76 -2.85
C ARG A 184 15.59 20.28 -4.09
N GLU A 185 16.81 19.79 -4.33
CA GLU A 185 17.60 20.18 -5.51
C GLU A 185 16.92 19.78 -6.83
N LYS A 186 16.30 18.59 -6.87
CA LYS A 186 15.57 18.15 -8.08
C LYS A 186 14.32 19.00 -8.30
N ILE A 187 13.52 19.29 -7.26
CA ILE A 187 12.30 20.10 -7.39
C ILE A 187 12.58 21.46 -8.02
N VAL A 188 13.68 22.12 -7.67
CA VAL A 188 14.05 23.45 -8.24
C VAL A 188 14.07 23.44 -9.76
N LYS A 189 14.48 22.33 -10.39
CA LYS A 189 14.51 22.19 -11.85
C LYS A 189 13.12 22.11 -12.48
N TYR A 190 12.11 21.71 -11.70
CA TYR A 190 10.76 21.45 -12.16
C TYR A 190 9.71 22.42 -11.58
N ARG A 191 10.12 23.46 -10.84
CA ARG A 191 9.22 24.39 -10.11
C ARG A 191 8.15 25.07 -10.98
N ASN A 192 8.38 25.17 -12.29
CA ASN A 192 7.45 25.79 -13.25
C ASN A 192 6.47 24.77 -13.88
N ARG A 193 6.54 23.51 -13.50
CA ARG A 193 5.64 22.47 -14.01
C ARG A 193 4.24 22.62 -13.40
N PRO A 194 3.18 22.22 -14.11
CA PRO A 194 1.79 22.46 -13.68
C PRO A 194 1.41 21.67 -12.41
N LEU A 195 2.09 20.56 -12.14
CA LEU A 195 1.81 19.69 -11.00
C LEU A 195 3.10 18.95 -10.58
N LEU A 196 3.41 19.03 -9.29
CA LEU A 196 4.51 18.32 -8.66
C LEU A 196 3.94 17.31 -7.67
N ILE A 197 4.33 16.05 -7.80
CA ILE A 197 3.92 14.95 -6.92
C ILE A 197 5.16 14.24 -6.40
N GLY A 198 5.26 14.06 -5.10
CA GLY A 198 6.13 13.07 -4.48
C GLY A 198 5.32 11.82 -4.19
N SER A 199 5.70 10.65 -4.70
CA SER A 199 5.03 9.38 -4.40
C SER A 199 6.04 8.42 -3.81
N PHE A 200 6.07 8.31 -2.49
CA PHE A 200 7.18 7.69 -1.76
C PHE A 200 6.72 6.47 -0.96
N THR A 201 7.59 5.46 -0.87
CA THR A 201 7.34 4.35 0.05
C THR A 201 7.59 4.76 1.49
N ALA A 202 6.72 4.36 2.41
CA ALA A 202 6.97 4.50 3.84
C ALA A 202 7.98 3.46 4.36
N CYS A 203 8.11 2.33 3.64
CA CYS A 203 9.02 1.27 4.02
C CYS A 203 9.29 0.34 2.83
N SER A 204 10.54 0.02 2.59
CA SER A 204 10.91 -0.95 1.57
C SER A 204 10.48 -2.37 1.96
N ASN A 205 9.80 -3.04 1.05
CA ASN A 205 9.43 -4.46 1.20
C ASN A 205 10.63 -5.43 1.05
N VAL A 206 11.80 -4.93 0.68
CA VAL A 206 13.03 -5.73 0.52
C VAL A 206 13.89 -5.68 1.77
N THR A 207 14.12 -4.51 2.32
CA THR A 207 15.07 -4.32 3.42
C THR A 207 14.42 -3.86 4.73
N GLY A 208 13.15 -3.47 4.71
CA GLY A 208 12.52 -2.85 5.88
C GLY A 208 12.99 -1.41 6.15
N TYR A 209 13.82 -0.84 5.27
CA TYR A 209 14.26 0.55 5.38
C TYR A 209 13.07 1.50 5.29
N GLU A 210 13.01 2.45 6.21
CA GLU A 210 11.97 3.48 6.29
C GLU A 210 12.56 4.83 5.87
N PRO A 211 12.23 5.34 4.66
CA PRO A 211 12.60 6.70 4.26
C PRO A 211 11.98 7.77 5.15
N PRO A 212 12.59 8.97 5.26
CA PRO A 212 12.07 10.08 6.05
C PRO A 212 10.89 10.78 5.33
N TYR A 213 9.79 10.08 5.16
CA TYR A 213 8.67 10.51 4.30
C TYR A 213 7.98 11.80 4.77
N TYR A 214 7.98 12.12 6.05
CA TYR A 214 7.46 13.41 6.55
C TYR A 214 8.36 14.58 6.14
N GLU A 215 9.68 14.41 6.19
CA GLU A 215 10.61 15.41 5.69
C GLU A 215 10.50 15.59 4.17
N LEU A 216 10.27 14.49 3.44
CA LEU A 216 9.99 14.54 1.99
C LEU A 216 8.67 15.28 1.72
N ALA A 217 7.62 15.04 2.51
CA ALA A 217 6.36 15.79 2.40
C ALA A 217 6.57 17.29 2.60
N LYS A 218 7.34 17.67 3.61
CA LYS A 218 7.71 19.06 3.86
C LYS A 218 8.40 19.70 2.65
N LYS A 219 9.38 19.02 2.05
CA LYS A 219 10.06 19.52 0.84
C LYS A 219 9.11 19.69 -0.35
N MET A 220 8.14 18.77 -0.50
CA MET A 220 7.12 18.90 -1.54
C MET A 220 6.23 20.13 -1.29
N HIS A 221 5.70 20.29 -0.07
CA HIS A 221 4.79 21.39 0.27
C HIS A 221 5.47 22.76 0.22
N GLU A 222 6.72 22.86 0.65
CA GLU A 222 7.54 24.10 0.50
C GLU A 222 7.66 24.56 -0.96
N ASN A 223 7.37 23.67 -1.93
CA ASN A 223 7.42 23.93 -3.35
C ASN A 223 6.06 23.77 -4.06
N ASN A 224 4.96 23.88 -3.33
CA ASN A 224 3.57 23.73 -3.83
C ASN A 224 3.29 22.37 -4.50
N GLY A 225 4.01 21.34 -4.13
CA GLY A 225 3.77 19.96 -4.57
C GLY A 225 2.91 19.18 -3.59
N TYR A 226 2.42 18.02 -4.02
CA TYR A 226 1.68 17.06 -3.20
C TYR A 226 2.56 15.89 -2.80
N CYS A 227 2.26 15.28 -1.65
CA CYS A 227 2.98 14.12 -1.14
C CYS A 227 2.04 12.93 -0.93
N PHE A 228 2.32 11.82 -1.63
CA PHE A 228 1.60 10.55 -1.56
C PHE A 228 2.50 9.48 -0.95
N ILE A 229 1.97 8.68 -0.02
CA ILE A 229 2.78 7.69 0.69
C ILE A 229 2.20 6.28 0.54
N ASP A 230 3.07 5.37 0.09
CA ASP A 230 2.80 3.93 0.05
C ASP A 230 3.16 3.27 1.39
N PHE A 231 2.12 2.95 2.16
CA PHE A 231 2.24 2.22 3.42
C PHE A 231 2.06 0.70 3.27
N ALA A 232 2.03 0.16 2.06
CA ALA A 232 1.70 -1.26 1.86
C ALA A 232 2.60 -2.22 2.64
N ALA A 233 3.88 -1.90 2.83
CA ALA A 233 4.81 -2.74 3.57
C ALA A 233 4.71 -2.53 5.09
N SER A 234 4.54 -1.29 5.54
CA SER A 234 4.64 -0.92 6.96
C SER A 234 3.31 -0.81 7.70
N ALA A 235 2.19 -0.60 6.99
CA ALA A 235 0.89 -0.38 7.63
C ALA A 235 0.49 -1.42 8.70
N PRO A 236 0.84 -2.71 8.60
CA PRO A 236 0.55 -3.67 9.68
C PRO A 236 1.32 -3.41 10.99
N TYR A 237 2.41 -2.63 10.95
CA TYR A 237 3.41 -2.55 12.04
C TYR A 237 3.55 -1.17 12.64
N VAL A 238 3.26 -0.09 11.90
CA VAL A 238 3.48 1.30 12.31
C VAL A 238 2.16 2.06 12.53
N ASP A 239 2.21 3.12 13.33
CA ASP A 239 1.13 4.10 13.37
C ASP A 239 1.20 4.98 12.12
N ILE A 240 0.04 5.27 11.53
CA ILE A 240 -0.06 6.15 10.37
C ILE A 240 -0.74 7.44 10.82
N ASN A 241 -0.14 8.57 10.50
CA ASN A 241 -0.69 9.88 10.83
C ASN A 241 -0.66 10.79 9.60
N MET A 242 -1.83 11.00 8.98
CA MET A 242 -1.93 11.89 7.81
C MET A 242 -1.80 13.37 8.17
N HIS A 243 -2.20 13.74 9.38
CA HIS A 243 -2.22 15.13 9.86
C HIS A 243 -1.35 15.27 11.10
N THR A 244 -0.06 15.53 10.88
CA THR A 244 0.89 15.84 11.95
C THR A 244 0.62 17.23 12.52
N SER A 245 1.29 17.58 13.62
CA SER A 245 1.22 18.93 14.20
C SER A 245 1.87 19.99 13.28
N ASP A 246 2.86 19.61 12.49
CA ASP A 246 3.43 20.45 11.43
C ASP A 246 2.63 20.27 10.13
N LYS A 247 1.87 21.29 9.75
CA LYS A 247 1.04 21.24 8.54
C LYS A 247 1.83 21.03 7.25
N THR A 248 3.12 21.31 7.25
CA THR A 248 3.99 21.09 6.09
C THR A 248 4.36 19.61 5.93
N GLU A 249 4.16 18.79 6.95
CA GLU A 249 4.40 17.35 6.95
C GLU A 249 3.14 16.51 6.72
N GLN A 250 2.01 17.15 6.36
CA GLN A 250 0.76 16.44 6.03
C GLN A 250 0.95 15.50 4.83
N LEU A 251 0.15 14.44 4.78
CA LEU A 251 0.15 13.49 3.67
C LEU A 251 -1.12 13.72 2.83
N ASP A 252 -0.95 14.11 1.56
CA ASP A 252 -2.09 14.42 0.68
C ASP A 252 -2.81 13.18 0.18
N ALA A 253 -2.11 12.05 0.09
CA ALA A 253 -2.71 10.76 -0.17
C ALA A 253 -1.89 9.64 0.48
N ILE A 254 -2.59 8.61 0.92
CA ILE A 254 -1.98 7.36 1.36
C ILE A 254 -2.68 6.16 0.72
N PHE A 255 -1.94 5.10 0.52
CA PHE A 255 -2.49 3.84 0.04
C PHE A 255 -1.79 2.66 0.70
N PHE A 256 -2.56 1.64 1.01
CA PHE A 256 -2.04 0.42 1.61
C PHE A 256 -2.89 -0.81 1.31
N SER A 257 -2.35 -1.96 1.70
CA SER A 257 -2.89 -3.28 1.40
C SER A 257 -3.30 -4.00 2.69
N PRO A 258 -4.57 -3.90 3.15
CA PRO A 258 -4.98 -4.56 4.38
C PRO A 258 -4.83 -6.08 4.35
N HIS A 259 -4.73 -6.72 3.17
CA HIS A 259 -4.43 -8.16 3.09
C HIS A 259 -3.08 -8.56 3.70
N LYS A 260 -2.19 -7.59 3.97
CA LYS A 260 -0.90 -7.82 4.66
C LYS A 260 -1.03 -7.82 6.19
N PHE A 261 -2.14 -7.33 6.73
CA PHE A 261 -2.42 -7.43 8.16
C PHE A 261 -2.79 -8.85 8.55
N LEU A 262 -2.57 -9.20 9.82
CA LEU A 262 -3.14 -10.41 10.38
C LEU A 262 -4.67 -10.34 10.32
N GLY A 263 -5.30 -11.37 9.75
CA GLY A 263 -6.74 -11.41 9.50
C GLY A 263 -7.20 -10.66 8.25
N GLY A 264 -6.27 -10.00 7.53
CA GLY A 264 -6.57 -9.17 6.38
C GLY A 264 -6.71 -9.84 5.01
N PRO A 265 -6.20 -11.06 4.72
CA PRO A 265 -6.39 -11.66 3.40
C PRO A 265 -7.87 -11.73 3.00
N GLY A 266 -8.16 -11.26 1.77
CA GLY A 266 -9.53 -11.11 1.25
C GLY A 266 -10.14 -9.72 1.47
N SER A 267 -9.40 -8.76 2.06
CA SER A 267 -9.83 -7.36 2.18
C SER A 267 -9.63 -6.56 0.89
N ALA A 268 -10.32 -5.42 0.80
CA ALA A 268 -10.07 -4.43 -0.25
C ALA A 268 -8.76 -3.66 -0.01
N GLY A 269 -8.21 -3.07 -1.08
CA GLY A 269 -7.19 -2.03 -0.99
C GLY A 269 -7.78 -0.74 -0.44
N VAL A 270 -6.95 0.06 0.22
CA VAL A 270 -7.34 1.35 0.79
C VAL A 270 -6.61 2.47 0.07
N LEU A 271 -7.38 3.45 -0.38
CA LEU A 271 -6.95 4.75 -0.87
C LEU A 271 -7.59 5.82 0.02
N ILE A 272 -6.77 6.71 0.58
CA ILE A 272 -7.25 7.92 1.25
C ILE A 272 -6.51 9.11 0.65
N PHE A 273 -7.23 10.17 0.31
CA PHE A 273 -6.63 11.35 -0.29
C PHE A 273 -7.39 12.62 0.07
N ASN A 274 -6.69 13.74 0.10
CA ASN A 274 -7.31 15.03 0.36
C ASN A 274 -8.28 15.42 -0.78
N LYS A 275 -9.50 15.83 -0.44
CA LYS A 275 -10.56 16.20 -1.41
C LYS A 275 -10.15 17.30 -2.41
N GLN A 276 -9.14 18.11 -2.10
CA GLN A 276 -8.62 19.13 -3.01
C GLN A 276 -8.02 18.54 -4.29
N LEU A 277 -7.59 17.28 -4.25
CA LEU A 277 -7.10 16.54 -5.41
C LEU A 277 -8.22 16.10 -6.36
N TYR A 278 -9.47 16.10 -5.89
CA TYR A 278 -10.61 15.66 -6.69
C TYR A 278 -11.25 16.83 -7.45
N LYS A 279 -11.12 16.84 -8.77
CA LYS A 279 -11.68 17.88 -9.65
C LYS A 279 -12.75 17.32 -10.62
N ASN A 280 -13.07 16.05 -10.53
CA ASN A 280 -13.89 15.35 -11.51
C ASN A 280 -15.40 15.55 -11.26
N GLU A 281 -16.13 15.92 -12.29
CA GLU A 281 -17.59 15.87 -12.28
C GLU A 281 -18.09 14.43 -12.47
N THR A 282 -17.44 13.67 -13.36
CA THR A 282 -17.72 12.27 -13.64
C THR A 282 -16.82 11.37 -12.76
N PRO A 283 -17.35 10.33 -12.11
CA PRO A 283 -16.52 9.39 -11.36
C PRO A 283 -15.60 8.58 -12.27
N ASP A 284 -14.51 8.06 -11.71
CA ASP A 284 -13.58 7.14 -12.39
C ASP A 284 -14.31 5.88 -12.92
N THR A 285 -15.31 5.41 -12.19
CA THR A 285 -16.10 4.24 -12.57
C THR A 285 -17.59 4.56 -12.44
N PRO A 286 -18.23 5.12 -13.50
CA PRO A 286 -19.67 5.36 -13.51
C PRO A 286 -20.47 4.05 -13.39
N GLY A 287 -21.54 4.07 -12.58
CA GLY A 287 -22.37 2.88 -12.40
C GLY A 287 -23.56 3.11 -11.49
N GLY A 288 -24.23 2.03 -11.13
CA GLY A 288 -25.32 2.06 -10.14
C GLY A 288 -24.80 2.64 -8.80
N GLY A 289 -25.63 3.35 -8.08
CA GLY A 289 -25.27 4.01 -6.82
C GLY A 289 -24.53 5.33 -6.96
N THR A 290 -23.97 5.68 -8.12
CA THR A 290 -23.22 6.92 -8.35
C THR A 290 -24.06 8.07 -8.88
N VAL A 291 -25.24 7.77 -9.42
CA VAL A 291 -26.13 8.73 -10.06
C VAL A 291 -27.25 9.16 -9.12
N LYS A 292 -27.57 10.46 -9.16
CA LYS A 292 -28.71 11.04 -8.43
C LYS A 292 -30.02 10.79 -9.18
N TRP A 293 -29.98 10.88 -10.51
CA TRP A 293 -31.10 10.58 -11.38
C TRP A 293 -30.63 10.35 -12.82
N THR A 294 -31.44 9.60 -13.59
CA THR A 294 -31.34 9.43 -15.03
C THR A 294 -32.72 9.58 -15.66
N ASN A 295 -32.78 9.86 -16.97
CA ASN A 295 -34.02 9.90 -17.72
C ASN A 295 -33.90 9.22 -19.08
N ARG A 296 -35.04 8.96 -19.73
CA ARG A 296 -35.10 8.24 -21.02
C ARG A 296 -34.54 9.03 -22.21
N TRP A 297 -34.25 10.31 -22.03
CA TRP A 297 -33.72 11.19 -23.10
C TRP A 297 -32.21 11.39 -23.01
N GLY A 298 -31.51 10.57 -22.21
CA GLY A 298 -30.06 10.61 -22.05
C GLY A 298 -29.54 11.63 -21.03
N GLY A 299 -30.43 12.28 -20.26
CA GLY A 299 -30.03 13.16 -19.17
C GLY A 299 -29.72 12.35 -17.91
N TYR A 300 -28.70 12.76 -17.16
CA TYR A 300 -28.32 12.19 -15.87
C TYR A 300 -27.55 13.21 -15.01
N SER A 301 -27.45 12.92 -13.72
CA SER A 301 -26.63 13.71 -12.80
C SER A 301 -26.00 12.79 -11.75
N TYR A 302 -24.74 13.01 -11.44
CA TYR A 302 -24.03 12.26 -10.39
C TYR A 302 -24.30 12.80 -8.99
N ILE A 303 -24.10 11.98 -7.98
CA ILE A 303 -24.13 12.33 -6.58
C ILE A 303 -22.94 13.26 -6.29
N SER A 304 -23.13 14.23 -5.38
CA SER A 304 -22.10 15.21 -5.01
C SER A 304 -21.08 14.68 -4.02
N ASP A 305 -21.48 13.75 -3.15
CA ASP A 305 -20.58 13.09 -2.21
C ASP A 305 -19.54 12.26 -2.98
N ILE A 306 -18.25 12.53 -2.73
CA ILE A 306 -17.16 11.94 -3.49
C ILE A 306 -17.01 10.44 -3.17
N GLU A 307 -17.14 10.06 -1.90
CA GLU A 307 -16.99 8.65 -1.49
C GLU A 307 -18.09 7.79 -2.12
N VAL A 308 -19.32 8.27 -2.11
CA VAL A 308 -20.46 7.59 -2.75
C VAL A 308 -20.32 7.59 -4.27
N LYS A 309 -19.91 8.74 -4.85
CA LYS A 309 -19.73 8.88 -6.31
C LYS A 309 -18.65 7.97 -6.86
N GLU A 310 -17.57 7.72 -6.11
CA GLU A 310 -16.45 6.86 -6.52
C GLU A 310 -16.64 5.38 -6.17
N ASP A 311 -17.76 5.02 -5.54
CA ASP A 311 -18.09 3.66 -5.12
C ASP A 311 -19.15 3.02 -6.07
N GLY A 312 -18.82 3.01 -7.36
CA GLY A 312 -19.73 2.60 -8.43
C GLY A 312 -20.06 1.11 -8.42
N GLY A 313 -21.34 0.78 -8.53
CA GLY A 313 -21.91 -0.56 -8.44
C GLY A 313 -22.17 -0.98 -6.99
N THR A 314 -22.25 -2.29 -6.75
CA THR A 314 -22.24 -2.80 -5.37
C THR A 314 -20.81 -2.78 -4.85
N PRO A 315 -20.49 -1.99 -3.82
CA PRO A 315 -19.15 -1.92 -3.31
C PRO A 315 -18.70 -3.25 -2.69
N GLY A 316 -17.40 -3.44 -2.59
CA GLY A 316 -16.82 -4.56 -1.87
C GLY A 316 -17.00 -4.42 -0.36
N PHE A 317 -18.25 -4.36 0.12
CA PHE A 317 -18.55 -4.03 1.53
C PHE A 317 -17.98 -5.07 2.50
N LEU A 318 -18.06 -6.37 2.22
CA LEU A 318 -17.42 -7.39 3.06
C LEU A 318 -15.91 -7.28 3.09
N GLN A 319 -15.30 -6.90 1.96
CA GLN A 319 -13.87 -6.67 1.84
C GLN A 319 -13.44 -5.44 2.64
N GLY A 320 -14.23 -4.35 2.61
CA GLY A 320 -14.02 -3.16 3.43
C GLY A 320 -14.19 -3.43 4.93
N ILE A 321 -15.25 -4.16 5.30
CA ILE A 321 -15.48 -4.60 6.68
C ILE A 321 -14.31 -5.45 7.18
N LYS A 322 -13.81 -6.38 6.35
CA LYS A 322 -12.65 -7.22 6.69
C LYS A 322 -11.38 -6.38 6.91
N ALA A 323 -11.15 -5.35 6.10
CA ALA A 323 -10.05 -4.41 6.31
C ALA A 323 -10.14 -3.72 7.68
N ALA A 324 -11.32 -3.23 8.04
CA ALA A 324 -11.55 -2.60 9.34
C ALA A 324 -11.37 -3.57 10.52
N LEU A 325 -11.79 -4.81 10.38
CA LEU A 325 -11.59 -5.85 11.41
C LEU A 325 -10.10 -6.17 11.61
N ALA A 326 -9.32 -6.26 10.53
CA ALA A 326 -7.87 -6.49 10.59
C ALA A 326 -7.13 -5.29 11.24
N ILE A 327 -7.54 -4.07 10.93
CA ILE A 327 -7.04 -2.84 11.57
C ILE A 327 -7.38 -2.83 13.07
N THR A 328 -8.61 -3.14 13.44
CA THR A 328 -9.02 -3.23 14.85
C THR A 328 -8.21 -4.29 15.61
N LEU A 329 -7.86 -5.41 14.96
CA LEU A 329 -6.97 -6.41 15.53
C LEU A 329 -5.56 -5.86 15.76
N LYS A 330 -4.99 -5.12 14.81
CA LYS A 330 -3.70 -4.43 14.97
C LYS A 330 -3.72 -3.46 16.16
N GLU A 331 -4.76 -2.64 16.27
CA GLU A 331 -4.93 -1.71 17.40
C GLU A 331 -4.97 -2.47 18.74
N LYS A 332 -5.70 -3.60 18.78
CA LYS A 332 -5.75 -4.48 19.97
C LYS A 332 -4.39 -5.11 20.30
N MET A 333 -3.58 -5.44 19.28
CA MET A 333 -2.20 -5.91 19.48
C MET A 333 -1.27 -4.81 20.01
N ASN A 334 -1.64 -3.56 19.87
CA ASN A 334 -0.91 -2.36 20.30
C ASN A 334 0.39 -2.12 19.52
N THR A 335 0.39 -1.11 18.67
CA THR A 335 1.51 -0.78 17.76
C THR A 335 2.84 -0.59 18.49
N GLN A 336 2.84 0.04 19.67
CA GLN A 336 4.07 0.22 20.47
C GLN A 336 4.65 -1.13 20.97
N ARG A 337 3.80 -2.12 21.26
CA ARG A 337 4.26 -3.47 21.62
C ARG A 337 4.78 -4.21 20.40
N ILE A 338 4.10 -4.07 19.25
CA ILE A 338 4.57 -4.59 17.96
C ILE A 338 5.97 -4.01 17.67
N HIS A 339 6.13 -2.70 17.71
CA HIS A 339 7.41 -2.04 17.43
C HIS A 339 8.54 -2.51 18.35
N ARG A 340 8.29 -2.62 19.67
CA ARG A 340 9.29 -3.16 20.60
C ARG A 340 9.69 -4.60 20.27
N ARG A 341 8.73 -5.43 19.89
CA ARG A 341 9.00 -6.80 19.51
C ARG A 341 9.77 -6.90 18.20
N GLU A 342 9.38 -6.13 17.19
CA GLU A 342 10.08 -6.02 15.91
C GLU A 342 11.54 -5.59 16.12
N LYS A 343 11.79 -4.55 16.92
CA LYS A 343 13.13 -4.08 17.22
C LYS A 343 14.01 -5.18 17.85
N TYR A 344 13.48 -5.89 18.84
CA TYR A 344 14.20 -7.01 19.46
C TYR A 344 14.51 -8.12 18.45
N LEU A 345 13.54 -8.48 17.59
CA LEU A 345 13.75 -9.52 16.59
C LEU A 345 14.74 -9.08 15.51
N THR A 346 14.72 -7.82 15.13
CA THR A 346 15.66 -7.23 14.17
C THR A 346 17.09 -7.28 14.71
N GLU A 347 17.31 -6.86 15.95
CA GLU A 347 18.61 -6.95 16.62
C GLU A 347 19.10 -8.39 16.75
N LEU A 348 18.20 -9.33 17.10
CA LEU A 348 18.50 -10.75 17.16
C LEU A 348 18.90 -11.30 15.77
N ALA A 349 18.14 -10.95 14.74
CA ALA A 349 18.40 -11.42 13.38
C ALA A 349 19.76 -10.92 12.86
N PHE A 350 20.08 -9.64 13.03
CA PHE A 350 21.42 -9.12 12.69
C PHE A 350 22.51 -9.87 13.42
N ARG A 351 22.40 -10.00 14.74
CA ARG A 351 23.39 -10.69 15.56
C ARG A 351 23.64 -12.13 15.13
N GLU A 352 22.62 -12.85 14.68
CA GLU A 352 22.76 -14.27 14.31
C GLU A 352 23.09 -14.45 12.84
N LEU A 353 22.49 -13.69 11.93
CA LEU A 353 22.72 -13.85 10.49
C LEU A 353 24.12 -13.39 10.05
N THR A 354 24.69 -12.35 10.67
CA THR A 354 26.04 -11.86 10.37
C THR A 354 27.14 -12.87 10.75
N LYS A 355 26.84 -13.86 11.60
CA LYS A 355 27.77 -14.96 11.92
C LYS A 355 27.82 -16.04 10.85
N VAL A 356 26.84 -16.08 9.95
CA VAL A 356 26.73 -17.13 8.94
C VAL A 356 27.68 -16.83 7.79
N ARG A 357 28.73 -17.67 7.66
CA ARG A 357 29.73 -17.51 6.60
C ARG A 357 29.08 -17.62 5.22
N GLY A 358 29.34 -16.65 4.35
CA GLY A 358 28.82 -16.61 2.98
C GLY A 358 27.36 -16.18 2.86
N LEU A 359 26.75 -15.68 3.94
CA LEU A 359 25.47 -14.98 3.93
C LEU A 359 25.72 -13.48 3.93
N HIS A 360 25.05 -12.76 3.04
CA HIS A 360 25.16 -11.30 2.89
C HIS A 360 23.78 -10.67 3.00
N ILE A 361 23.58 -9.88 4.05
CA ILE A 361 22.33 -9.15 4.26
C ILE A 361 22.31 -7.93 3.35
N LEU A 362 21.22 -7.72 2.60
CA LEU A 362 21.07 -6.52 1.76
C LEU A 362 20.88 -5.28 2.62
N ALA A 363 21.59 -4.20 2.28
CA ALA A 363 21.68 -2.95 3.07
C ALA A 363 22.03 -3.22 4.55
N GLU A 364 23.04 -4.04 4.83
CA GLU A 364 23.45 -4.44 6.19
C GLU A 364 23.78 -3.21 7.07
N ASN A 365 24.27 -2.12 6.46
CA ASN A 365 24.58 -0.86 7.13
C ASN A 365 23.34 -0.14 7.71
N ILE A 366 22.13 -0.47 7.23
CA ILE A 366 20.87 0.12 7.70
C ILE A 366 20.26 -0.84 8.74
N THR A 367 20.60 -0.68 10.00
CA THR A 367 20.11 -1.53 11.10
C THR A 367 18.81 -1.04 11.71
N ASP A 368 18.52 0.27 11.56
CA ASP A 368 17.26 0.89 11.96
C ASP A 368 16.23 0.67 10.84
N ARG A 369 15.48 -0.43 10.96
CA ARG A 369 14.51 -0.90 9.95
C ARG A 369 13.43 -1.78 10.58
N LEU A 370 12.33 -1.96 9.88
CA LEU A 370 11.37 -3.01 10.21
C LEU A 370 11.99 -4.40 9.99
N GLY A 371 11.44 -5.42 10.65
CA GLY A 371 11.95 -6.80 10.67
C GLY A 371 11.88 -7.54 9.33
N VAL A 372 12.35 -6.90 8.25
CA VAL A 372 12.45 -7.47 6.90
C VAL A 372 13.90 -7.72 6.56
N PHE A 373 14.22 -8.98 6.26
CA PHE A 373 15.57 -9.42 5.91
C PHE A 373 15.60 -10.06 4.54
N SER A 374 16.28 -9.41 3.60
CA SER A 374 16.68 -10.01 2.33
C SER A 374 18.18 -10.24 2.35
N PHE A 375 18.59 -11.41 1.84
CA PHE A 375 19.98 -11.81 1.81
C PHE A 375 20.27 -12.70 0.59
N TYR A 376 21.53 -12.80 0.23
CA TYR A 376 21.99 -13.81 -0.70
C TYR A 376 23.09 -14.67 -0.07
N LEU A 377 23.31 -15.84 -0.64
CA LEU A 377 24.32 -16.80 -0.23
C LEU A 377 25.35 -16.97 -1.33
N ASP A 378 26.63 -17.03 -0.97
CA ASP A 378 27.70 -17.33 -1.92
C ASP A 378 27.42 -18.64 -2.66
N LYS A 379 27.46 -18.59 -3.99
CA LYS A 379 27.35 -19.78 -4.87
C LYS A 379 26.04 -20.57 -4.75
N ILE A 380 25.04 -20.07 -4.03
CA ILE A 380 23.74 -20.72 -3.89
C ILE A 380 22.66 -19.85 -4.53
N HIS A 381 22.03 -20.37 -5.57
CA HIS A 381 20.92 -19.70 -6.22
C HIS A 381 19.73 -19.54 -5.26
N HIS A 382 19.07 -18.38 -5.25
CA HIS A 382 17.98 -18.05 -4.33
C HIS A 382 16.83 -19.09 -4.35
N ASN A 383 16.49 -19.67 -5.51
CA ASN A 383 15.45 -20.70 -5.59
C ASN A 383 15.87 -21.97 -4.83
N LEU A 384 17.15 -22.35 -4.86
CA LEU A 384 17.64 -23.49 -4.11
C LEU A 384 17.59 -23.20 -2.61
N ALA A 385 18.03 -22.02 -2.18
CA ALA A 385 17.94 -21.61 -0.78
C ALA A 385 16.49 -21.65 -0.27
N THR A 386 15.55 -21.05 -1.02
CA THR A 386 14.12 -21.07 -0.70
C THR A 386 13.58 -22.50 -0.61
N LYS A 387 13.93 -23.35 -1.57
CA LYS A 387 13.51 -24.76 -1.59
C LYS A 387 14.06 -25.55 -0.41
N LEU A 388 15.31 -25.34 -0.03
CA LEU A 388 15.90 -25.98 1.13
C LEU A 388 15.28 -25.53 2.45
N LEU A 389 15.00 -24.23 2.61
CA LEU A 389 14.29 -23.69 3.78
C LEU A 389 12.90 -24.33 3.90
N ASN A 390 12.16 -24.43 2.79
CA ASN A 390 10.84 -25.09 2.76
C ASN A 390 10.97 -26.59 3.12
N ASP A 391 11.76 -27.35 2.37
CA ASP A 391 11.73 -28.81 2.43
C ASP A 391 12.39 -29.39 3.70
N ARG A 392 13.45 -28.77 4.18
CA ARG A 392 14.16 -29.24 5.36
C ARG A 392 13.64 -28.68 6.68
N PHE A 393 13.10 -27.46 6.67
CA PHE A 393 12.77 -26.74 7.89
C PHE A 393 11.30 -26.27 7.97
N GLY A 394 10.55 -26.37 6.88
CA GLY A 394 9.16 -25.87 6.82
C GLY A 394 9.06 -24.34 6.75
N ILE A 395 10.18 -23.64 6.58
CA ILE A 395 10.23 -22.16 6.57
C ILE A 395 9.80 -21.63 5.21
N GLN A 396 8.72 -20.85 5.22
CA GLN A 396 8.13 -20.27 4.02
C GLN A 396 8.69 -18.86 3.80
N VAL A 397 9.53 -18.71 2.81
CA VAL A 397 10.11 -17.47 2.33
C VAL A 397 9.96 -17.40 0.81
N ARG A 398 10.28 -16.29 0.20
CA ARG A 398 10.35 -16.17 -1.27
C ARG A 398 11.76 -15.78 -1.73
N GLY A 399 12.10 -16.18 -2.95
CA GLY A 399 13.32 -15.80 -3.63
C GLY A 399 13.03 -14.95 -4.86
N GLY A 400 14.04 -14.22 -5.33
CA GLY A 400 13.95 -13.37 -6.51
C GLY A 400 13.84 -11.88 -6.19
N CYS A 401 13.42 -11.07 -7.18
CA CYS A 401 13.53 -9.61 -7.08
C CYS A 401 12.51 -8.92 -6.15
N SER A 402 11.57 -9.64 -5.56
CA SER A 402 10.57 -9.14 -4.60
C SER A 402 9.77 -7.91 -5.09
N CYS A 403 9.60 -7.76 -6.40
CA CYS A 403 8.90 -6.63 -7.05
C CYS A 403 9.50 -5.25 -6.71
N ALA A 404 10.82 -5.16 -6.55
CA ALA A 404 11.57 -3.92 -6.33
C ALA A 404 12.90 -3.97 -7.10
N GLY A 405 12.82 -4.22 -8.43
CA GLY A 405 14.00 -4.42 -9.30
C GLY A 405 14.97 -3.26 -9.26
N THR A 406 14.49 -2.03 -9.39
CA THR A 406 15.33 -0.82 -9.30
C THR A 406 16.13 -0.79 -8.00
N TYR A 407 15.48 -1.03 -6.86
CA TYR A 407 16.19 -1.08 -5.59
C TYR A 407 17.19 -2.25 -5.54
N GLY A 408 16.82 -3.40 -6.11
CA GLY A 408 17.70 -4.55 -6.24
C GLY A 408 19.00 -4.24 -6.96
N HIS A 409 18.95 -3.44 -8.05
CA HIS A 409 20.15 -2.99 -8.77
C HIS A 409 21.07 -2.15 -7.88
N PHE A 410 20.53 -1.18 -7.14
CA PHE A 410 21.33 -0.41 -6.16
C PHE A 410 21.94 -1.30 -5.07
N LEU A 411 21.14 -2.23 -4.50
CA LEU A 411 21.59 -3.11 -3.42
C LEU A 411 22.67 -4.11 -3.84
N LEU A 412 22.55 -4.65 -5.05
CA LEU A 412 23.47 -5.67 -5.58
C LEU A 412 24.58 -5.05 -6.43
N LYS A 413 24.56 -3.73 -6.68
CA LYS A 413 25.51 -3.00 -7.54
C LYS A 413 25.63 -3.64 -8.92
N VAL A 414 24.47 -3.93 -9.53
CA VAL A 414 24.35 -4.52 -10.86
C VAL A 414 23.86 -3.42 -11.82
N ASP A 415 24.51 -3.28 -12.97
CA ASP A 415 24.18 -2.33 -14.05
C ASP A 415 22.99 -2.82 -14.88
#